data_fe432cd5ddd540a66cb8c54e9fd91067
#
_entry.id   fe432cd5ddd540a66cb8c54e9fd91067
#
_cell.length_a   1.000
_cell.length_b   1.000
_cell.length_c   1.000
_cell.angle_alpha   90.00
_cell.angle_beta   90.00
_cell.angle_gamma   90.00
#
_symmetry.space_group_name_H-M   'P 1'
#
loop_
_entity.id
_entity.type
_entity.pdbx_description
1 polymer ?
#
loop_
_entity_poly.entity_id
_entity_poly.type
_entity_poly.pdbx_seq_one_letter_code
_entity_poly.pdbx_strand_id
1 'polypeptide(L)'
;MLSKLFLKGYQWPFDVRKVADGSSIIDILVYLETCKGRKVYLDYRTNPAGGEFSYDALLPEAREYLERAGACFGTPIERLAHMNQLAIDFYRDKGVDLYTQPLEIALCAQHNNGGLSADSWWKTGISGLYAAGEVCASHGVTRPGGTALNAGQVGAVRAAEGIRLKKMYEAEKTERDPKEEKIREKLRKEAFERISLSENANGNQSPAALWLKASKRMNAAAGMIRSRSQMEEAFRETSEDIRDFRESKEAGGFAA
;
A
#
# COMPACT_ATOMS: atom_id res chain seq x y z
N MET A 1 -14.74 23.43 0.49
CA MET A 1 -14.74 21.95 0.33
C MET A 1 -14.76 21.55 -1.14
N LEU A 2 -15.65 22.10 -1.95
CA LEU A 2 -15.80 21.77 -3.36
C LEU A 2 -14.49 21.88 -4.17
N SER A 3 -13.78 23.00 -4.05
CA SER A 3 -12.47 23.18 -4.71
C SER A 3 -11.48 22.07 -4.35
N LYS A 4 -11.46 21.63 -3.08
CA LYS A 4 -10.58 20.56 -2.61
C LYS A 4 -10.93 19.20 -3.24
N LEU A 5 -12.21 18.97 -3.54
CA LEU A 5 -12.65 17.78 -4.26
C LEU A 5 -12.07 17.75 -5.69
N PHE A 6 -12.16 18.85 -6.43
CA PHE A 6 -11.55 18.95 -7.77
C PHE A 6 -10.03 18.82 -7.73
N LEU A 7 -9.38 19.46 -6.75
CA LEU A 7 -7.94 19.34 -6.56
C LEU A 7 -7.49 17.89 -6.29
N LYS A 8 -8.37 17.03 -5.76
CA LYS A 8 -8.06 15.61 -5.54
C LYS A 8 -7.73 14.87 -6.85
N GLY A 9 -8.19 15.37 -7.98
CA GLY A 9 -7.87 14.80 -9.29
C GLY A 9 -6.38 14.81 -9.62
N TYR A 10 -5.61 15.79 -9.14
CA TYR A 10 -4.16 15.87 -9.40
C TYR A 10 -3.29 15.97 -8.12
N GLN A 11 -3.83 16.38 -6.98
CA GLN A 11 -3.14 16.37 -5.68
C GLN A 11 -3.21 15.00 -4.98
N TRP A 12 -3.28 13.96 -5.74
CA TRP A 12 -3.20 12.58 -5.30
C TRP A 12 -1.72 12.13 -5.30
N PRO A 13 -1.21 11.38 -4.33
CA PRO A 13 -1.86 10.74 -3.19
C PRO A 13 -2.00 11.63 -1.94
N PHE A 14 -2.36 11.02 -0.80
CA PHE A 14 -2.43 11.70 0.50
C PHE A 14 -1.07 12.33 0.87
N ASP A 15 -1.15 13.58 1.30
CA ASP A 15 0.00 14.35 1.82
C ASP A 15 -0.45 15.12 3.06
N VAL A 16 0.16 14.85 4.21
CA VAL A 16 -0.18 15.50 5.48
C VAL A 16 -0.09 17.04 5.40
N ARG A 17 0.81 17.58 4.59
CA ARG A 17 0.97 19.03 4.36
C ARG A 17 -0.21 19.66 3.63
N LYS A 18 -1.00 18.84 2.91
CA LYS A 18 -2.20 19.25 2.16
C LYS A 18 -3.51 18.97 2.90
N VAL A 19 -3.46 18.72 4.20
CA VAL A 19 -4.65 18.48 5.02
C VAL A 19 -5.39 19.79 5.28
N ALA A 20 -4.69 20.84 5.68
CA ALA A 20 -5.32 22.13 6.01
C ALA A 20 -5.87 22.83 4.75
N ASP A 21 -5.03 23.06 3.76
CA ASP A 21 -5.34 23.90 2.60
C ASP A 21 -5.49 23.14 1.28
N GLY A 22 -5.12 21.86 1.23
CA GLY A 22 -5.21 21.03 0.04
C GLY A 22 -6.31 19.98 0.07
N SER A 23 -6.20 19.03 -0.85
CA SER A 23 -7.23 17.98 -1.08
C SER A 23 -7.17 16.82 -0.09
N SER A 24 -6.09 16.69 0.71
CA SER A 24 -5.91 15.53 1.61
C SER A 24 -6.90 15.51 2.78
N ILE A 25 -7.60 16.61 3.04
CA ILE A 25 -8.74 16.63 3.97
C ILE A 25 -9.86 15.68 3.50
N ILE A 26 -10.04 15.51 2.20
CA ILE A 26 -11.04 14.59 1.65
C ILE A 26 -10.74 13.14 2.08
N ASP A 27 -9.47 12.74 2.05
CA ASP A 27 -9.06 11.41 2.51
C ASP A 27 -9.41 11.18 3.97
N ILE A 28 -9.15 12.18 4.83
CA ILE A 28 -9.48 12.11 6.25
C ILE A 28 -11.01 11.99 6.45
N LEU A 29 -11.80 12.75 5.71
CA LEU A 29 -13.26 12.67 5.82
C LEU A 29 -13.78 11.30 5.37
N VAL A 30 -13.28 10.76 4.26
CA VAL A 30 -13.62 9.40 3.82
C VAL A 30 -13.24 8.38 4.90
N TYR A 31 -12.04 8.48 5.47
CA TYR A 31 -11.60 7.61 6.54
C TYR A 31 -12.52 7.67 7.77
N LEU A 32 -12.86 8.87 8.23
CA LEU A 32 -13.73 9.04 9.40
C LEU A 32 -15.14 8.48 9.17
N GLU A 33 -15.68 8.62 7.98
CA GLU A 33 -17.01 8.07 7.67
C GLU A 33 -16.96 6.54 7.55
N THR A 34 -15.93 5.98 6.94
CA THR A 34 -15.75 4.52 6.87
C THR A 34 -15.50 3.89 8.25
N CYS A 35 -14.79 4.57 9.15
CA CYS A 35 -14.63 4.13 10.55
C CYS A 35 -15.97 4.09 11.33
N LYS A 36 -16.95 4.90 10.93
CA LYS A 36 -18.34 4.84 11.48
C LYS A 36 -19.19 3.73 10.86
N GLY A 37 -18.62 2.91 9.99
CA GLY A 37 -19.35 1.88 9.24
C GLY A 37 -20.16 2.42 8.07
N ARG A 38 -19.97 3.67 7.67
CA ARG A 38 -20.68 4.27 6.54
C ARG A 38 -19.93 4.00 5.23
N LYS A 39 -20.69 3.76 4.17
CA LYS A 39 -20.17 3.68 2.81
C LYS A 39 -20.06 5.09 2.23
N VAL A 40 -18.97 5.36 1.53
CA VAL A 40 -18.70 6.61 0.84
C VAL A 40 -18.64 6.34 -0.66
N TYR A 41 -19.20 7.24 -1.44
CA TYR A 41 -19.32 7.06 -2.88
C TYR A 41 -18.83 8.27 -3.65
N LEU A 42 -18.26 8.04 -4.83
CA LEU A 42 -18.10 9.03 -5.89
C LEU A 42 -19.30 8.92 -6.82
N ASP A 43 -20.06 9.99 -6.95
CA ASP A 43 -21.17 10.10 -7.91
C ASP A 43 -20.73 10.95 -9.11
N TYR A 44 -20.62 10.30 -10.27
CA TYR A 44 -20.26 10.97 -11.50
C TYR A 44 -21.46 11.46 -12.32
N ARG A 45 -22.70 11.17 -11.91
CA ARG A 45 -23.93 11.45 -12.66
C ARG A 45 -24.37 12.89 -12.54
N THR A 46 -24.15 13.49 -11.39
CA THR A 46 -24.65 14.84 -11.07
C THR A 46 -23.55 15.77 -10.58
N ASN A 47 -23.66 17.04 -10.93
CA ASN A 47 -22.77 18.04 -10.39
C ASN A 47 -22.99 18.23 -8.88
N PRO A 48 -21.96 18.66 -8.13
CA PRO A 48 -22.10 19.02 -6.73
C PRO A 48 -23.22 20.05 -6.49
N ALA A 49 -23.71 20.11 -5.25
CA ALA A 49 -24.77 21.03 -4.85
C ALA A 49 -26.08 20.93 -5.66
N GLY A 50 -26.45 19.69 -6.05
CA GLY A 50 -27.73 19.47 -6.75
C GLY A 50 -27.77 19.97 -8.20
N GLY A 51 -26.60 20.26 -8.78
CA GLY A 51 -26.49 20.76 -10.15
C GLY A 51 -26.30 22.29 -10.26
N GLU A 52 -26.56 23.03 -9.23
CA GLU A 52 -26.29 24.49 -9.14
C GLU A 52 -24.82 24.73 -8.76
N PHE A 53 -23.93 24.53 -9.74
CA PHE A 53 -22.50 24.64 -9.56
C PHE A 53 -21.91 25.67 -10.54
N SER A 54 -21.13 26.62 -10.02
CA SER A 54 -20.38 27.58 -10.81
C SER A 54 -18.87 27.35 -10.67
N TYR A 55 -18.17 27.29 -11.79
CA TYR A 55 -16.71 27.22 -11.80
C TYR A 55 -16.05 28.48 -11.23
N ASP A 56 -16.75 29.64 -11.29
CA ASP A 56 -16.27 30.90 -10.72
C ASP A 56 -16.20 30.88 -9.19
N ALA A 57 -16.98 30.01 -8.55
CA ALA A 57 -16.96 29.82 -7.10
C ALA A 57 -15.78 28.93 -6.60
N LEU A 58 -15.00 28.37 -7.51
CA LEU A 58 -13.84 27.57 -7.16
C LEU A 58 -12.64 28.45 -6.77
N LEU A 59 -11.78 27.92 -5.89
CA LEU A 59 -10.48 28.51 -5.65
C LEU A 59 -9.67 28.56 -6.96
N PRO A 60 -8.82 29.60 -7.15
CA PRO A 60 -8.09 29.82 -8.41
C PRO A 60 -7.34 28.58 -8.90
N GLU A 61 -6.64 27.87 -8.00
CA GLU A 61 -5.89 26.66 -8.35
C GLU A 61 -6.79 25.55 -8.91
N ALA A 62 -7.96 25.31 -8.32
CA ALA A 62 -8.90 24.29 -8.78
C ALA A 62 -9.53 24.66 -10.11
N ARG A 63 -9.85 25.95 -10.31
CA ARG A 63 -10.37 26.47 -11.55
C ARG A 63 -9.35 26.35 -12.68
N GLU A 64 -8.13 26.83 -12.47
CA GLU A 64 -7.04 26.76 -13.42
C GLU A 64 -6.74 25.31 -13.87
N TYR A 65 -6.78 24.35 -12.91
CA TYR A 65 -6.64 22.94 -13.23
C TYR A 65 -7.71 22.45 -14.23
N LEU A 66 -8.97 22.78 -13.99
CA LEU A 66 -10.06 22.37 -14.88
C LEU A 66 -10.03 23.10 -16.22
N GLU A 67 -9.67 24.38 -16.24
CA GLU A 67 -9.50 25.17 -17.48
C GLU A 67 -8.38 24.58 -18.35
N ARG A 68 -7.23 24.29 -17.77
CA ARG A 68 -6.09 23.65 -18.49
C ARG A 68 -6.42 22.25 -19.00
N ALA A 69 -7.27 21.52 -18.27
CA ALA A 69 -7.75 20.21 -18.71
C ALA A 69 -8.90 20.29 -19.73
N GLY A 70 -9.38 21.50 -20.09
CA GLY A 70 -10.56 21.68 -20.94
C GLY A 70 -11.83 21.09 -20.34
N ALA A 71 -11.95 21.05 -18.99
CA ALA A 71 -12.97 20.32 -18.27
C ALA A 71 -13.98 21.23 -17.54
N CYS A 72 -14.17 22.47 -17.99
CA CYS A 72 -15.14 23.41 -17.45
C CYS A 72 -16.50 23.31 -18.15
N PHE A 73 -17.09 22.11 -18.20
CA PHE A 73 -18.38 21.85 -18.87
C PHE A 73 -19.13 20.68 -18.25
N GLY A 74 -20.39 20.51 -18.59
CA GLY A 74 -21.21 19.30 -18.41
C GLY A 74 -21.25 18.72 -16.99
N THR A 75 -21.45 17.44 -16.93
CA THR A 75 -21.51 16.62 -15.73
C THR A 75 -20.15 15.99 -15.39
N PRO A 76 -19.95 15.45 -14.18
CA PRO A 76 -18.72 14.76 -13.81
C PRO A 76 -18.35 13.62 -14.74
N ILE A 77 -19.33 12.82 -15.20
CA ILE A 77 -19.04 11.70 -16.11
C ILE A 77 -18.61 12.17 -17.51
N GLU A 78 -19.20 13.27 -18.02
CA GLU A 78 -18.80 13.84 -19.30
C GLU A 78 -17.38 14.40 -19.22
N ARG A 79 -17.01 15.05 -18.12
CA ARG A 79 -15.64 15.50 -17.88
C ARG A 79 -14.66 14.33 -17.75
N LEU A 80 -15.06 13.26 -17.04
CA LEU A 80 -14.24 12.06 -16.93
C LEU A 80 -14.04 11.38 -18.29
N ALA A 81 -15.08 11.29 -19.09
CA ALA A 81 -14.98 10.75 -20.45
C ALA A 81 -14.00 11.56 -21.32
N HIS A 82 -14.07 12.89 -21.22
CA HIS A 82 -13.17 13.80 -21.94
C HIS A 82 -11.70 13.64 -21.48
N MET A 83 -11.48 13.57 -20.17
CA MET A 83 -10.12 13.53 -19.60
C MET A 83 -9.51 12.13 -19.60
N ASN A 84 -10.30 11.08 -19.39
CA ASN A 84 -9.83 9.70 -19.23
C ASN A 84 -10.94 8.67 -19.48
N GLN A 85 -11.30 8.46 -20.74
CA GLN A 85 -12.30 7.43 -21.11
C GLN A 85 -11.90 6.03 -20.65
N LEU A 86 -10.59 5.72 -20.64
CA LEU A 86 -10.09 4.39 -20.23
C LEU A 86 -10.43 4.06 -18.77
N ALA A 87 -10.57 5.07 -17.90
CA ALA A 87 -11.01 4.83 -16.53
C ALA A 87 -12.47 4.34 -16.49
N ILE A 88 -13.35 4.91 -17.31
CA ILE A 88 -14.75 4.48 -17.41
C ILE A 88 -14.84 3.04 -17.93
N ASP A 89 -14.09 2.74 -18.98
CA ASP A 89 -14.04 1.41 -19.58
C ASP A 89 -13.51 0.36 -18.60
N PHE A 90 -12.46 0.70 -17.84
CA PHE A 90 -11.92 -0.17 -16.80
C PHE A 90 -12.95 -0.54 -15.74
N TYR A 91 -13.72 0.44 -15.23
CA TYR A 91 -14.75 0.17 -14.24
C TYR A 91 -15.90 -0.63 -14.82
N ARG A 92 -16.29 -0.37 -16.07
CA ARG A 92 -17.33 -1.14 -16.78
C ARG A 92 -16.91 -2.61 -16.94
N ASP A 93 -15.66 -2.88 -17.27
CA ASP A 93 -15.11 -4.23 -17.36
C ASP A 93 -15.11 -4.97 -16.00
N LYS A 94 -15.13 -4.22 -14.90
CA LYS A 94 -15.28 -4.74 -13.53
C LYS A 94 -16.74 -4.79 -13.05
N GLY A 95 -17.70 -4.53 -13.92
CA GLY A 95 -19.13 -4.58 -13.60
C GLY A 95 -19.67 -3.30 -12.94
N VAL A 96 -18.93 -2.19 -12.97
CA VAL A 96 -19.35 -0.90 -12.42
C VAL A 96 -19.55 0.10 -13.55
N ASP A 97 -20.80 0.42 -13.89
CA ASP A 97 -21.13 1.43 -14.88
C ASP A 97 -21.27 2.81 -14.21
N LEU A 98 -20.25 3.67 -14.38
CA LEU A 98 -20.20 5.02 -13.79
C LEU A 98 -21.25 5.98 -14.35
N TYR A 99 -21.91 5.66 -15.47
CA TYR A 99 -23.04 6.45 -15.98
C TYR A 99 -24.31 6.23 -15.18
N THR A 100 -24.48 5.05 -14.60
CA THR A 100 -25.75 4.65 -13.98
C THR A 100 -25.66 4.44 -12.48
N GLN A 101 -24.46 4.19 -11.92
CA GLN A 101 -24.28 3.91 -10.49
C GLN A 101 -23.07 4.64 -9.90
N PRO A 102 -23.14 5.00 -8.60
CA PRO A 102 -22.00 5.60 -7.91
C PRO A 102 -20.93 4.56 -7.60
N LEU A 103 -19.67 5.00 -7.55
CA LEU A 103 -18.51 4.18 -7.23
C LEU A 103 -18.25 4.18 -5.72
N GLU A 104 -18.37 3.05 -5.06
CA GLU A 104 -17.98 2.92 -3.65
C GLU A 104 -16.47 3.08 -3.48
N ILE A 105 -16.06 3.92 -2.54
CA ILE A 105 -14.65 4.19 -2.25
C ILE A 105 -14.32 3.99 -0.78
N ALA A 106 -13.08 3.62 -0.52
CA ALA A 106 -12.48 3.60 0.81
C ALA A 106 -10.99 3.97 0.70
N LEU A 107 -10.38 4.32 1.82
CA LEU A 107 -8.94 4.51 1.85
C LEU A 107 -8.20 3.18 1.82
N CYS A 108 -7.09 3.17 1.12
CA CYS A 108 -6.19 2.04 1.02
C CYS A 108 -4.75 2.50 1.26
N ALA A 109 -4.00 1.78 2.08
CA ALA A 109 -2.56 1.95 2.18
C ALA A 109 -1.92 1.44 0.89
N GLN A 110 -1.45 2.35 0.05
CA GLN A 110 -0.97 2.01 -1.29
C GLN A 110 0.48 1.49 -1.29
N HIS A 111 1.31 1.98 -0.37
CA HIS A 111 2.69 1.53 -0.19
C HIS A 111 3.17 1.75 1.24
N ASN A 112 4.28 1.11 1.59
CA ASN A 112 4.94 1.26 2.87
C ASN A 112 6.11 2.24 2.78
N ASN A 113 6.30 3.04 3.83
CA ASN A 113 7.41 4.00 3.95
C ASN A 113 8.58 3.45 4.78
N GLY A 114 8.65 2.16 4.97
CA GLY A 114 9.70 1.46 5.68
C GLY A 114 10.18 0.26 4.87
N GLY A 115 11.28 -0.35 5.27
CA GLY A 115 11.80 -1.51 4.59
C GLY A 115 13.20 -1.90 5.03
N LEU A 116 13.85 -2.72 4.24
CA LEU A 116 15.20 -3.18 4.46
C LEU A 116 16.20 -2.05 4.18
N SER A 117 17.16 -1.87 5.08
CA SER A 117 18.30 -0.98 4.82
C SER A 117 19.21 -1.58 3.74
N ALA A 118 19.56 -0.78 2.75
CA ALA A 118 20.44 -1.18 1.66
C ALA A 118 21.45 -0.06 1.35
N ASP A 119 22.63 -0.45 0.86
CA ASP A 119 23.65 0.48 0.39
C ASP A 119 23.36 1.03 -1.03
N SER A 120 24.26 1.79 -1.60
CA SER A 120 24.14 2.37 -2.94
C SER A 120 24.10 1.32 -4.08
N TRP A 121 24.44 0.07 -3.81
CA TRP A 121 24.33 -1.08 -4.70
C TRP A 121 23.13 -1.96 -4.37
N TRP A 122 22.22 -1.49 -3.53
CA TRP A 122 21.03 -2.18 -3.10
C TRP A 122 21.31 -3.49 -2.33
N LYS A 123 22.52 -3.61 -1.80
CA LYS A 123 22.94 -4.72 -0.96
C LYS A 123 22.51 -4.44 0.48
N THR A 124 21.91 -5.43 1.13
CA THR A 124 21.57 -5.37 2.57
C THR A 124 22.77 -5.71 3.44
N GLY A 125 22.62 -5.54 4.76
CA GLY A 125 23.61 -6.02 5.73
C GLY A 125 23.81 -7.55 5.75
N ILE A 126 22.93 -8.31 5.08
CA ILE A 126 23.01 -9.76 4.98
C ILE A 126 23.75 -10.13 3.70
N SER A 127 24.79 -10.95 3.82
CA SER A 127 25.58 -11.39 2.66
C SER A 127 24.70 -12.14 1.64
N GLY A 128 24.80 -11.72 0.37
CA GLY A 128 24.04 -12.31 -0.74
C GLY A 128 22.58 -11.85 -0.86
N LEU A 129 22.08 -11.00 0.05
CA LEU A 129 20.73 -10.45 -0.01
C LEU A 129 20.77 -9.02 -0.56
N TYR A 130 20.02 -8.80 -1.62
CA TYR A 130 19.80 -7.50 -2.25
C TYR A 130 18.31 -7.16 -2.20
N ALA A 131 18.00 -5.88 -1.99
CA ALA A 131 16.64 -5.39 -1.93
C ALA A 131 16.48 -4.22 -2.90
N ALA A 132 15.53 -4.27 -3.81
CA ALA A 132 15.31 -3.23 -4.81
C ALA A 132 13.86 -2.74 -4.80
N GLY A 133 13.67 -1.43 -4.97
CA GLY A 133 12.35 -0.81 -4.99
C GLY A 133 11.77 -0.55 -3.60
N GLU A 134 10.46 -0.67 -3.46
CA GLU A 134 9.72 -0.32 -2.25
C GLU A 134 10.21 -1.05 -1.00
N VAL A 135 10.62 -2.31 -1.14
CA VAL A 135 11.08 -3.16 -0.03
C VAL A 135 12.30 -2.62 0.72
N CYS A 136 13.06 -1.70 0.13
CA CYS A 136 14.22 -1.07 0.77
C CYS A 136 13.95 0.38 1.21
N ALA A 137 12.69 0.77 1.39
CA ALA A 137 12.31 2.10 1.86
C ALA A 137 12.81 3.27 0.98
N SER A 138 13.16 3.01 -0.28
CA SER A 138 13.76 4.02 -1.18
C SER A 138 12.82 5.15 -1.58
N HIS A 139 11.52 4.99 -1.32
CA HIS A 139 10.51 5.96 -1.73
C HIS A 139 10.40 7.16 -0.78
N GLY A 140 10.81 7.03 0.48
CA GLY A 140 10.61 8.05 1.52
C GLY A 140 9.13 8.24 1.87
N VAL A 141 8.86 9.23 2.71
CA VAL A 141 7.50 9.56 3.17
C VAL A 141 6.69 10.25 2.07
N THR A 142 7.35 11.10 1.29
CA THR A 142 6.72 11.84 0.20
C THR A 142 7.54 11.64 -1.06
N ARG A 143 6.94 11.08 -2.09
CA ARG A 143 7.61 10.85 -3.38
C ARG A 143 6.83 11.45 -4.55
N PRO A 144 7.50 11.94 -5.59
CA PRO A 144 6.85 12.31 -6.85
C PRO A 144 6.17 11.11 -7.52
N GLY A 145 5.08 11.34 -8.23
CA GLY A 145 4.41 10.32 -9.02
C GLY A 145 5.36 9.65 -10.01
N GLY A 146 5.19 8.34 -10.24
CA GLY A 146 6.02 7.56 -11.16
C GLY A 146 7.39 7.12 -10.63
N THR A 147 7.93 7.76 -9.60
CA THR A 147 9.29 7.44 -9.09
C THR A 147 9.39 6.05 -8.45
N ALA A 148 8.27 5.44 -8.03
CA ALA A 148 8.27 4.09 -7.47
C ALA A 148 8.79 3.05 -8.47
N LEU A 149 8.27 3.07 -9.70
CA LEU A 149 8.72 2.15 -10.74
C LEU A 149 10.18 2.41 -11.12
N ASN A 150 10.58 3.68 -11.26
CA ASN A 150 11.96 4.04 -11.56
C ASN A 150 12.92 3.57 -10.46
N ALA A 151 12.58 3.75 -9.18
CA ALA A 151 13.40 3.27 -8.07
C ALA A 151 13.58 1.75 -8.10
N GLY A 152 12.52 0.99 -8.44
CA GLY A 152 12.59 -0.46 -8.61
C GLY A 152 13.49 -0.88 -9.77
N GLN A 153 13.32 -0.27 -10.95
CA GLN A 153 14.10 -0.59 -12.14
C GLN A 153 15.58 -0.22 -11.99
N VAL A 154 15.88 0.99 -11.57
CA VAL A 154 17.26 1.44 -11.33
C VAL A 154 17.91 0.60 -10.24
N GLY A 155 17.19 0.32 -9.15
CA GLY A 155 17.67 -0.52 -8.06
C GLY A 155 18.01 -1.94 -8.52
N ALA A 156 17.16 -2.56 -9.32
CA ALA A 156 17.40 -3.90 -9.86
C ALA A 156 18.64 -3.94 -10.78
N VAL A 157 18.80 -2.95 -11.66
CA VAL A 157 19.98 -2.86 -12.54
C VAL A 157 21.25 -2.68 -11.72
N ARG A 158 21.25 -1.77 -10.74
CA ARG A 158 22.42 -1.55 -9.86
C ARG A 158 22.74 -2.77 -9.00
N ALA A 159 21.74 -3.45 -8.46
CA ALA A 159 21.95 -4.70 -7.73
C ALA A 159 22.59 -5.77 -8.62
N ALA A 160 22.08 -5.97 -9.83
CA ALA A 160 22.63 -6.92 -10.79
C ALA A 160 24.09 -6.57 -11.15
N GLU A 161 24.38 -5.30 -11.37
CA GLU A 161 25.73 -4.83 -11.67
C GLU A 161 26.67 -5.01 -10.48
N GLY A 162 26.23 -4.70 -9.25
CA GLY A 162 26.97 -4.96 -8.02
C GLY A 162 27.30 -6.43 -7.82
N ILE A 163 26.35 -7.33 -8.10
CA ILE A 163 26.55 -8.78 -8.06
C ILE A 163 27.60 -9.21 -9.11
N ARG A 164 27.50 -8.69 -10.33
CA ARG A 164 28.45 -8.98 -11.40
C ARG A 164 29.86 -8.55 -11.04
N LEU A 165 30.03 -7.32 -10.56
CA LEU A 165 31.34 -6.79 -10.13
C LEU A 165 31.92 -7.62 -8.98
N LYS A 166 31.10 -7.96 -7.99
CA LYS A 166 31.53 -8.80 -6.87
C LYS A 166 32.02 -10.18 -7.32
N LYS A 167 31.28 -10.84 -8.23
CA LYS A 167 31.70 -12.13 -8.79
C LYS A 167 33.01 -12.06 -9.56
N MET A 168 33.28 -10.94 -10.24
CA MET A 168 34.57 -10.76 -10.92
C MET A 168 35.73 -10.66 -9.93
N TYR A 169 35.51 -10.08 -8.73
CA TYR A 169 36.54 -9.99 -7.69
C TYR A 169 36.64 -11.24 -6.82
N GLU A 170 35.58 -12.05 -6.69
CA GLU A 170 35.50 -13.23 -5.84
C GLU A 170 35.70 -14.57 -6.62
N ALA A 171 35.87 -14.50 -7.94
CA ALA A 171 36.07 -15.70 -8.78
C ALA A 171 37.31 -16.56 -8.39
N GLU A 172 38.16 -16.02 -7.51
CA GLU A 172 39.35 -16.74 -6.98
C GLU A 172 39.11 -17.43 -5.62
N LYS A 173 37.92 -17.32 -5.03
CA LYS A 173 37.61 -17.94 -3.72
C LYS A 173 36.35 -18.80 -3.78
N THR A 174 36.50 -20.02 -4.28
CA THR A 174 35.42 -21.01 -4.42
C THR A 174 35.45 -22.16 -3.42
N GLU A 175 35.87 -21.94 -2.20
CA GLU A 175 35.59 -22.92 -1.14
C GLU A 175 34.37 -22.43 -0.33
N ARG A 176 33.27 -23.20 -0.40
CA ARG A 176 32.09 -22.97 0.44
C ARG A 176 32.47 -23.28 1.89
N ASP A 177 32.28 -22.29 2.78
CA ASP A 177 32.49 -22.51 4.21
C ASP A 177 31.49 -23.60 4.70
N PRO A 178 31.96 -24.71 5.28
CA PRO A 178 31.08 -25.76 5.82
C PRO A 178 30.10 -25.24 6.90
N LYS A 179 30.42 -24.14 7.53
CA LYS A 179 29.52 -23.49 8.49
C LYS A 179 28.33 -22.85 7.79
N GLU A 180 28.50 -22.28 6.61
CA GLU A 180 27.39 -21.71 5.82
C GLU A 180 26.40 -22.79 5.40
N GLU A 181 26.85 -23.95 5.02
CA GLU A 181 26.00 -25.08 4.63
C GLU A 181 25.13 -25.57 5.81
N LYS A 182 25.73 -25.71 6.99
CA LYS A 182 24.98 -26.06 8.21
C LYS A 182 23.91 -25.01 8.57
N ILE A 183 24.21 -23.73 8.40
CA ILE A 183 23.25 -22.64 8.62
C ILE A 183 22.11 -22.73 7.59
N ARG A 184 22.42 -22.98 6.32
CA ARG A 184 21.41 -23.14 5.26
C ARG A 184 20.50 -24.33 5.54
N GLU A 185 21.07 -25.46 5.95
CA GLU A 185 20.30 -26.66 6.27
C GLU A 185 19.35 -26.42 7.46
N LYS A 186 19.83 -25.75 8.50
CA LYS A 186 19.02 -25.34 9.63
C LYS A 186 17.87 -24.42 9.20
N LEU A 187 18.17 -23.36 8.42
CA LEU A 187 17.15 -22.42 7.94
C LEU A 187 16.12 -23.08 7.00
N ARG A 188 16.57 -24.02 6.16
CA ARG A 188 15.68 -24.82 5.30
C ARG A 188 14.74 -25.67 6.15
N LYS A 189 15.26 -26.36 7.15
CA LYS A 189 14.45 -27.18 8.07
C LYS A 189 13.42 -26.32 8.81
N GLU A 190 13.84 -25.20 9.39
CA GLU A 190 12.92 -24.25 10.05
C GLU A 190 11.84 -23.71 9.09
N ALA A 191 12.18 -23.44 7.83
CA ALA A 191 11.22 -22.97 6.83
C ALA A 191 10.20 -24.08 6.49
N PHE A 192 10.65 -25.33 6.30
CA PHE A 192 9.76 -26.46 6.06
C PHE A 192 8.83 -26.72 7.25
N GLU A 193 9.34 -26.67 8.47
CA GLU A 193 8.53 -26.82 9.69
C GLU A 193 7.43 -25.74 9.75
N ARG A 194 7.77 -24.49 9.45
CA ARG A 194 6.77 -23.38 9.40
C ARG A 194 5.71 -23.60 8.32
N ILE A 195 6.09 -24.07 7.14
CA ILE A 195 5.16 -24.38 6.04
C ILE A 195 4.21 -25.50 6.48
N SER A 196 4.74 -26.61 6.97
CA SER A 196 3.94 -27.75 7.45
C SER A 196 2.99 -27.37 8.58
N LEU A 197 3.42 -26.50 9.50
CA LEU A 197 2.57 -25.96 10.55
C LEU A 197 1.40 -25.13 9.97
N SER A 198 1.65 -24.36 8.91
CA SER A 198 0.63 -23.54 8.27
C SER A 198 -0.40 -24.37 7.50
N GLU A 199 0.02 -25.45 6.83
CA GLU A 199 -0.85 -26.35 6.07
C GLU A 199 -1.82 -27.12 6.96
N ASN A 200 -1.42 -27.44 8.19
CA ASN A 200 -2.23 -28.18 9.16
C ASN A 200 -3.10 -27.27 10.06
N ALA A 201 -3.09 -25.96 9.84
CA ALA A 201 -3.88 -25.02 10.61
C ALA A 201 -5.33 -24.93 10.08
N ASN A 202 -6.31 -25.13 10.95
CA ASN A 202 -7.73 -25.14 10.62
C ASN A 202 -8.49 -24.04 11.40
N GLY A 203 -9.67 -23.66 10.87
CA GLY A 203 -10.59 -22.74 11.55
C GLY A 203 -9.98 -21.33 11.76
N ASN A 204 -10.18 -20.77 12.95
CA ASN A 204 -9.71 -19.42 13.32
C ASN A 204 -8.18 -19.28 13.38
N GLN A 205 -7.45 -20.39 13.40
CA GLN A 205 -6.00 -20.42 13.36
C GLN A 205 -5.43 -20.69 11.98
N SER A 206 -6.27 -20.76 10.95
CA SER A 206 -5.78 -20.84 9.58
C SER A 206 -4.97 -19.59 9.23
N PRO A 207 -3.93 -19.70 8.37
CA PRO A 207 -3.14 -18.54 7.93
C PRO A 207 -4.00 -17.40 7.40
N ALA A 208 -5.07 -17.71 6.66
CA ALA A 208 -6.00 -16.71 6.13
C ALA A 208 -6.78 -15.98 7.24
N ALA A 209 -7.25 -16.69 8.26
CA ALA A 209 -7.97 -16.08 9.37
C ALA A 209 -7.06 -15.21 10.23
N LEU A 210 -5.84 -15.67 10.52
CA LEU A 210 -4.85 -14.90 11.26
C LEU A 210 -4.41 -13.65 10.49
N TRP A 211 -4.19 -13.80 9.17
CA TRP A 211 -3.86 -12.66 8.32
C TRP A 211 -4.98 -11.61 8.29
N LEU A 212 -6.23 -12.04 8.17
CA LEU A 212 -7.38 -11.13 8.19
C LEU A 212 -7.51 -10.42 9.55
N LYS A 213 -7.31 -11.15 10.66
CA LYS A 213 -7.32 -10.58 12.01
C LYS A 213 -6.21 -9.53 12.17
N ALA A 214 -4.99 -9.85 11.78
CA ALA A 214 -3.85 -8.94 11.82
C ALA A 214 -4.06 -7.71 10.92
N SER A 215 -4.59 -7.88 9.72
CA SER A 215 -4.88 -6.78 8.79
C SER A 215 -5.93 -5.81 9.35
N LYS A 216 -7.01 -6.33 9.95
CA LYS A 216 -8.04 -5.50 10.61
C LYS A 216 -7.45 -4.72 11.78
N ARG A 217 -6.63 -5.36 12.62
CA ARG A 217 -5.93 -4.72 13.74
C ARG A 217 -4.98 -3.62 13.26
N MET A 218 -4.19 -3.90 12.23
CA MET A 218 -3.30 -2.88 11.63
C MET A 218 -4.07 -1.69 11.06
N ASN A 219 -5.19 -1.92 10.38
CA ASN A 219 -6.03 -0.83 9.89
C ASN A 219 -6.59 0.04 11.01
N ALA A 220 -6.99 -0.56 12.12
CA ALA A 220 -7.54 0.16 13.27
C ALA A 220 -6.46 0.95 14.04
N ALA A 221 -5.30 0.33 14.30
CA ALA A 221 -4.26 0.89 15.17
C ALA A 221 -3.21 1.73 14.44
N ALA A 222 -2.86 1.35 13.20
CA ALA A 222 -1.81 1.98 12.40
C ALA A 222 -2.33 2.59 11.09
N GLY A 223 -3.63 2.86 11.00
CA GLY A 223 -4.26 3.55 9.88
C GLY A 223 -3.84 5.02 9.77
N MET A 224 -4.68 5.84 9.13
CA MET A 224 -4.39 7.25 8.88
C MET A 224 -4.33 8.09 10.16
N ILE A 225 -5.24 7.85 11.11
CA ILE A 225 -5.28 8.51 12.41
C ILE A 225 -4.86 7.48 13.46
N ARG A 226 -3.81 7.79 14.21
CA ARG A 226 -3.18 6.87 15.15
C ARG A 226 -3.25 7.42 16.57
N SER A 227 -3.43 6.54 17.54
CA SER A 227 -3.20 6.85 18.95
C SER A 227 -2.19 5.89 19.54
N ARG A 228 -1.39 6.39 20.49
CA ARG A 228 -0.37 5.57 21.15
C ARG A 228 -0.99 4.36 21.85
N SER A 229 -2.08 4.56 22.57
CA SER A 229 -2.77 3.49 23.31
C SER A 229 -3.27 2.38 22.39
N GLN A 230 -3.87 2.72 21.25
CA GLN A 230 -4.33 1.73 20.28
C GLN A 230 -3.16 0.94 19.64
N MET A 231 -2.04 1.61 19.39
CA MET A 231 -0.85 0.93 18.87
C MET A 231 -0.22 -0.02 19.90
N GLU A 232 -0.14 0.39 21.15
CA GLU A 232 0.38 -0.45 22.26
C GLU A 232 -0.51 -1.68 22.49
N GLU A 233 -1.83 -1.51 22.43
CA GLU A 233 -2.79 -2.62 22.54
C GLU A 233 -2.68 -3.57 21.35
N ALA A 234 -2.64 -3.06 20.12
CA ALA A 234 -2.47 -3.87 18.93
C ALA A 234 -1.16 -4.68 18.94
N PHE A 235 -0.08 -4.08 19.47
CA PHE A 235 1.19 -4.77 19.64
C PHE A 235 1.08 -5.92 20.67
N ARG A 236 0.44 -5.67 21.80
CA ARG A 236 0.20 -6.69 22.84
C ARG A 236 -0.61 -7.86 22.29
N GLU A 237 -1.77 -7.58 21.68
CA GLU A 237 -2.65 -8.60 21.10
C GLU A 237 -1.97 -9.41 19.98
N THR A 238 -1.15 -8.75 19.15
CA THR A 238 -0.40 -9.45 18.09
C THR A 238 0.64 -10.39 18.69
N SER A 239 1.30 -9.96 19.75
CA SER A 239 2.29 -10.78 20.47
C SER A 239 1.63 -12.00 21.15
N GLU A 240 0.43 -11.83 21.69
CA GLU A 240 -0.39 -12.93 22.23
C GLU A 240 -0.80 -13.91 21.12
N ASP A 241 -1.34 -13.42 20.00
CA ASP A 241 -1.72 -14.28 18.88
C ASP A 241 -0.53 -15.12 18.33
N ILE A 242 0.67 -14.53 18.27
CA ILE A 242 1.88 -15.25 17.84
C ILE A 242 2.25 -16.35 18.84
N ARG A 243 2.16 -16.07 20.15
CA ARG A 243 2.44 -17.04 21.20
C ARG A 243 1.44 -18.18 21.16
N ASP A 244 0.14 -17.86 21.16
CA ASP A 244 -0.93 -18.85 21.15
C ASP A 244 -0.86 -19.75 19.91
N PHE A 245 -0.52 -19.17 18.76
CA PHE A 245 -0.30 -19.95 17.53
C PHE A 245 0.86 -20.92 17.67
N ARG A 246 1.97 -20.53 18.28
CA ARG A 246 3.13 -21.41 18.52
C ARG A 246 2.78 -22.52 19.50
N GLU A 247 2.20 -22.19 20.65
CA GLU A 247 1.84 -23.14 21.71
C GLU A 247 0.81 -24.17 21.22
N SER A 248 -0.19 -23.75 20.44
CA SER A 248 -1.20 -24.67 19.87
C SER A 248 -0.59 -25.69 18.90
N LYS A 249 0.55 -25.37 18.30
CA LYS A 249 1.27 -26.25 17.37
C LYS A 249 2.22 -27.21 18.09
N GLU A 250 2.84 -26.76 19.15
CA GLU A 250 3.67 -27.63 19.99
C GLU A 250 2.84 -28.71 20.69
N ALA A 251 1.64 -28.35 21.15
CA ALA A 251 0.70 -29.30 21.77
C ALA A 251 0.09 -30.32 20.79
N GLY A 252 -0.05 -29.97 19.50
CA GLY A 252 -0.57 -30.87 18.46
C GLY A 252 0.49 -31.74 17.76
N GLY A 253 1.76 -31.43 17.92
CA GLY A 253 2.86 -32.09 17.20
C GLY A 253 3.47 -33.33 17.85
N PHE A 254 3.00 -33.76 19.02
CA PHE A 254 3.54 -34.91 19.76
C PHE A 254 2.55 -36.08 19.95
N ALA A 255 1.46 -36.11 19.19
CA ALA A 255 0.51 -37.21 19.20
C ALA A 255 0.42 -37.85 17.81
N ALA A 256 1.48 -38.51 17.38
CA ALA A 256 1.46 -39.51 16.29
C ALA A 256 2.67 -40.44 16.44
#